data_932da75e907a7646608d2932b82a2986
#
_entry.id   932da75e907a7646608d2932b82a2986
#
_cell.length_a   1.000
_cell.length_b   1.000
_cell.length_c   1.000
_cell.angle_alpha   90.00
_cell.angle_beta   90.00
_cell.angle_gamma   90.00
#
_symmetry.space_group_name_H-M   'P 1'
#
loop_
_entity.id
_entity.type
_entity.pdbx_description
1 polymer ?
#
loop_
_entity_poly.entity_id
_entity_poly.type
_entity_poly.pdbx_seq_one_letter_code
_entity_poly.pdbx_strand_id
1 'polypeptide(L)'
;VTGKFTPNAALHVEALELGVDHLVGEVWGVGKAAVLTEHGATVYVGDHVHDVEGARAAGALSVSVLTGGCTEQELREAGTDVVLADLTQFPDWLDAHVLGLRLAALEEQLRGLGSVLVAYSGGADSAFLLAAAVRALGAERVAAATAYSDSLPQAERSPARAFAESLGVRVLTPETHEMEREGYRANAGDRCYFCKAELLDVLGPLADEQGLAVVATGTNADDAVAGFRPGIRAAAERGAATPLRDAGLTKAQVRAASRAWDLPTWDKPAAACLSSRVAFGVEVSPFRLARVERAETSVRVALDAAGIDVRDLRVRDRGDRAVLEVDADRVAAVLAAPTVLQAVRDAGFAHAEVDPKGFRSGSMNELLPDPDRFR
;
A
#
# COMPACT_ATOMS: atom_id res chain seq x y z
N VAL A 1 18.17 26.47 8.98
CA VAL A 1 18.51 27.91 8.95
C VAL A 1 18.40 28.45 10.36
N THR A 2 19.38 29.20 10.85
CA THR A 2 19.42 29.72 12.23
C THR A 2 20.09 31.08 12.33
N GLY A 3 19.69 31.89 13.34
CA GLY A 3 20.41 33.12 13.71
C GLY A 3 21.73 32.88 14.46
N LYS A 4 22.03 31.65 14.86
CA LYS A 4 23.28 31.34 15.57
C LYS A 4 24.49 31.52 14.66
N PHE A 5 25.63 31.87 15.27
CA PHE A 5 26.93 31.85 14.61
C PHE A 5 27.20 30.46 14.02
N THR A 6 27.51 30.39 12.73
CA THR A 6 27.58 29.15 11.97
C THR A 6 28.46 28.08 12.61
N PRO A 7 29.69 28.36 13.09
CA PRO A 7 30.53 27.36 13.77
C PRO A 7 29.87 26.80 15.04
N ASN A 8 29.18 27.63 15.80
CA ASN A 8 28.50 27.15 17.02
C ASN A 8 27.27 26.27 16.67
N ALA A 9 26.56 26.63 15.61
CA ALA A 9 25.44 25.81 15.12
C ALA A 9 25.94 24.44 14.64
N ALA A 10 27.08 24.39 13.92
CA ALA A 10 27.73 23.17 13.47
C ALA A 10 28.06 22.22 14.63
N LEU A 11 28.65 22.77 15.71
CA LEU A 11 28.95 22.00 16.93
C LEU A 11 27.71 21.37 17.55
N HIS A 12 26.57 22.06 17.52
CA HIS A 12 25.31 21.50 18.04
C HIS A 12 24.76 20.38 17.13
N VAL A 13 24.83 20.58 15.80
CA VAL A 13 24.39 19.57 14.82
C VAL A 13 25.22 18.29 14.98
N GLU A 14 26.55 18.42 15.14
CA GLU A 14 27.45 17.29 15.34
C GLU A 14 27.22 16.61 16.70
N ALA A 15 27.20 17.39 17.79
CA ALA A 15 27.05 16.85 19.16
C ALA A 15 25.70 16.13 19.40
N LEU A 16 24.67 16.54 18.71
CA LEU A 16 23.32 15.95 18.80
C LEU A 16 23.02 14.96 17.68
N GLU A 17 24.00 14.69 16.81
CA GLU A 17 23.87 13.77 15.66
C GLU A 17 22.64 14.09 14.78
N LEU A 18 22.35 15.40 14.60
CA LEU A 18 21.22 15.83 13.79
C LEU A 18 21.54 15.60 12.30
N GLY A 19 20.79 14.74 11.66
CA GLY A 19 20.91 14.45 10.23
C GLY A 19 20.33 15.59 9.38
N VAL A 20 21.08 16.70 9.21
CA VAL A 20 20.67 17.83 8.40
C VAL A 20 21.42 17.85 7.07
N ASP A 21 20.72 18.11 5.97
CA ASP A 21 21.32 18.20 4.64
C ASP A 21 22.12 19.50 4.47
N HIS A 22 21.60 20.60 5.01
CA HIS A 22 22.18 21.94 4.91
C HIS A 22 22.11 22.69 6.23
N LEU A 23 23.18 23.38 6.59
CA LEU A 23 23.26 24.27 7.75
C LEU A 23 23.67 25.68 7.30
N VAL A 24 22.77 26.64 7.53
CA VAL A 24 23.04 28.06 7.27
C VAL A 24 22.78 28.84 8.55
N GLY A 25 23.82 29.46 9.11
CA GLY A 25 23.79 30.30 10.32
C GLY A 25 23.76 31.78 9.99
N GLU A 26 23.71 32.62 11.03
CA GLU A 26 23.78 34.08 10.97
C GLU A 26 22.71 34.75 10.12
N VAL A 27 21.54 34.10 10.00
CA VAL A 27 20.41 34.57 9.17
C VAL A 27 19.19 34.87 10.07
N TRP A 28 18.69 36.11 9.98
CA TRP A 28 17.61 36.63 10.83
C TRP A 28 16.41 37.10 10.04
N GLY A 29 15.20 36.95 10.60
CA GLY A 29 13.95 37.48 10.08
C GLY A 29 13.73 37.16 8.61
N VAL A 30 13.34 38.16 7.84
CA VAL A 30 13.12 38.05 6.38
C VAL A 30 14.35 37.62 5.59
N GLY A 31 15.57 37.77 6.14
CA GLY A 31 16.79 37.24 5.52
C GLY A 31 16.78 35.72 5.35
N LYS A 32 16.03 34.99 6.18
CA LYS A 32 15.83 33.55 6.07
C LYS A 32 15.13 33.18 4.77
N ALA A 33 14.30 34.06 4.20
CA ALA A 33 13.52 33.77 3.00
C ALA A 33 14.39 33.39 1.81
N ALA A 34 15.54 34.06 1.63
CA ALA A 34 16.44 33.77 0.53
C ALA A 34 16.96 32.31 0.60
N VAL A 35 17.38 31.88 1.80
CA VAL A 35 17.88 30.52 2.04
C VAL A 35 16.76 29.49 1.89
N LEU A 36 15.59 29.76 2.44
CA LEU A 36 14.43 28.87 2.36
C LEU A 36 13.99 28.67 0.90
N THR A 37 14.01 29.74 0.11
CA THR A 37 13.68 29.68 -1.33
C THR A 37 14.74 28.95 -2.12
N GLU A 38 16.03 29.19 -1.85
CA GLU A 38 17.17 28.52 -2.51
C GLU A 38 17.08 26.99 -2.34
N HIS A 39 16.70 26.55 -1.15
CA HIS A 39 16.57 25.12 -0.83
C HIS A 39 15.15 24.55 -1.04
N GLY A 40 14.24 25.31 -1.63
CA GLY A 40 12.87 24.86 -1.92
C GLY A 40 12.07 24.44 -0.68
N ALA A 41 12.32 25.09 0.46
CA ALA A 41 11.63 24.78 1.71
C ALA A 41 10.14 25.12 1.60
N THR A 42 9.27 24.12 1.83
CA THR A 42 7.81 24.28 1.80
C THR A 42 7.22 24.46 3.21
N VAL A 43 7.95 24.08 4.24
CA VAL A 43 7.58 24.26 5.65
C VAL A 43 8.79 24.79 6.41
N TYR A 44 8.59 25.76 7.27
CA TYR A 44 9.61 26.26 8.18
C TYR A 44 9.11 26.21 9.62
N VAL A 45 9.86 25.59 10.50
CA VAL A 45 9.52 25.46 11.92
C VAL A 45 10.40 26.39 12.74
N GLY A 46 9.78 27.20 13.62
CA GLY A 46 10.48 28.12 14.49
C GLY A 46 9.67 28.48 15.74
N ASP A 47 10.25 29.30 16.62
CA ASP A 47 9.67 29.67 17.91
C ASP A 47 9.57 31.21 18.11
N HIS A 48 9.81 31.97 17.04
CA HIS A 48 9.88 33.41 17.12
C HIS A 48 9.13 34.07 15.95
N VAL A 49 8.60 35.29 16.15
CA VAL A 49 7.91 36.07 15.09
C VAL A 49 8.77 36.27 13.84
N HIS A 50 10.09 36.39 13.98
CA HIS A 50 11.03 36.48 12.87
C HIS A 50 11.14 35.19 12.04
N ASP A 51 10.80 34.03 12.61
CA ASP A 51 10.70 32.77 11.88
C ASP A 51 9.46 32.77 11.01
N VAL A 52 8.36 33.28 11.55
CA VAL A 52 7.10 33.45 10.81
C VAL A 52 7.29 34.41 9.61
N GLU A 53 7.95 35.57 9.84
CA GLU A 53 8.27 36.55 8.80
C GLU A 53 9.12 35.93 7.68
N GLY A 54 10.16 35.17 8.06
CA GLY A 54 11.04 34.48 7.12
C GLY A 54 10.33 33.40 6.29
N ALA A 55 9.50 32.58 6.92
CA ALA A 55 8.70 31.56 6.26
C ALA A 55 7.73 32.19 5.25
N ARG A 56 6.96 33.18 5.69
CA ARG A 56 5.98 33.87 4.84
C ARG A 56 6.64 34.57 3.63
N ALA A 57 7.76 35.22 3.85
CA ALA A 57 8.50 35.88 2.78
C ALA A 57 9.05 34.89 1.74
N ALA A 58 9.33 33.63 2.16
CA ALA A 58 9.72 32.53 1.28
C ALA A 58 8.52 31.83 0.59
N GLY A 59 7.29 32.12 1.00
CA GLY A 59 6.11 31.34 0.57
C GLY A 59 6.03 29.94 1.19
N ALA A 60 6.75 29.68 2.26
CA ALA A 60 6.71 28.44 3.03
C ALA A 60 5.65 28.54 4.13
N LEU A 61 5.05 27.39 4.50
CA LEU A 61 4.20 27.29 5.68
C LEU A 61 5.01 27.55 6.94
N SER A 62 4.48 28.43 7.80
CA SER A 62 5.06 28.75 9.10
C SER A 62 4.44 27.86 10.18
N VAL A 63 5.24 26.98 10.77
CA VAL A 63 4.86 26.17 11.94
C VAL A 63 5.59 26.71 13.14
N SER A 64 4.84 27.27 14.10
CA SER A 64 5.43 27.80 15.31
C SER A 64 5.31 26.82 16.49
N VAL A 65 6.35 26.77 17.31
CA VAL A 65 6.36 26.01 18.58
C VAL A 65 6.44 26.96 19.78
N LEU A 66 5.75 26.64 20.88
CA LEU A 66 5.63 27.48 22.07
C LEU A 66 6.78 27.28 23.07
N THR A 67 7.93 26.80 22.60
CA THR A 67 9.11 26.56 23.45
C THR A 67 10.10 27.74 23.47
N GLY A 68 9.84 28.76 22.67
CA GLY A 68 10.67 29.97 22.61
C GLY A 68 10.15 31.12 23.49
N GLY A 69 10.61 32.33 23.16
CA GLY A 69 10.29 33.54 23.93
C GLY A 69 9.00 34.23 23.53
N CYS A 70 8.38 33.84 22.41
CA CYS A 70 7.14 34.46 21.91
C CYS A 70 5.91 33.71 22.41
N THR A 71 4.86 34.45 22.73
CA THR A 71 3.55 33.93 23.09
C THR A 71 2.79 33.43 21.84
N GLU A 72 1.81 32.58 22.04
CA GLU A 72 0.92 32.12 20.95
C GLU A 72 0.23 33.30 20.26
N GLN A 73 -0.16 34.32 21.02
CA GLN A 73 -0.82 35.50 20.48
C GLN A 73 0.12 36.26 19.53
N GLU A 74 1.36 36.52 19.93
CA GLU A 74 2.36 37.21 19.10
C GLU A 74 2.66 36.43 17.80
N LEU A 75 2.77 35.10 17.90
CA LEU A 75 3.02 34.24 16.73
C LEU A 75 1.81 34.27 15.77
N ARG A 76 0.59 34.23 16.27
CA ARG A 76 -0.62 34.34 15.46
C ARG A 76 -0.78 35.72 14.82
N GLU A 77 -0.47 36.80 15.57
CA GLU A 77 -0.47 38.18 15.04
C GLU A 77 0.58 38.36 13.93
N ALA A 78 1.74 37.69 14.01
CA ALA A 78 2.73 37.64 12.96
C ALA A 78 2.27 36.82 11.74
N GLY A 79 1.19 36.04 11.86
CA GLY A 79 0.56 35.28 10.78
C GLY A 79 1.12 33.90 10.60
N THR A 80 1.48 33.20 11.69
CA THR A 80 1.85 31.78 11.61
C THR A 80 0.66 30.94 11.14
N ASP A 81 0.92 29.91 10.31
CA ASP A 81 -0.12 29.03 9.80
C ASP A 81 -0.53 27.97 10.82
N VAL A 82 0.43 27.50 11.63
CA VAL A 82 0.24 26.43 12.62
C VAL A 82 0.96 26.77 13.91
N VAL A 83 0.32 26.45 15.05
CA VAL A 83 0.96 26.52 16.39
C VAL A 83 0.90 25.15 17.03
N LEU A 84 2.07 24.67 17.47
CA LEU A 84 2.25 23.43 18.21
C LEU A 84 2.79 23.75 19.61
N ALA A 85 2.48 22.93 20.60
CA ALA A 85 3.00 23.14 21.95
C ALA A 85 4.54 23.03 21.98
N ASP A 86 5.08 22.03 21.26
CA ASP A 86 6.51 21.80 21.16
C ASP A 86 6.84 20.98 19.90
N LEU A 87 8.14 20.74 19.66
CA LEU A 87 8.62 19.96 18.50
C LEU A 87 8.23 18.49 18.53
N THR A 88 7.81 17.93 19.66
CA THR A 88 7.39 16.52 19.72
C THR A 88 6.10 16.28 18.93
N GLN A 89 5.28 17.30 18.73
CA GLN A 89 4.05 17.26 17.95
C GLN A 89 4.29 17.42 16.44
N PHE A 90 5.47 17.91 16.06
CA PHE A 90 5.75 18.23 14.66
C PHE A 90 5.73 17.00 13.71
N PRO A 91 6.30 15.82 14.06
CA PRO A 91 6.24 14.65 13.19
C PRO A 91 4.80 14.23 12.86
N ASP A 92 3.94 14.12 13.86
CA ASP A 92 2.54 13.72 13.67
C ASP A 92 1.77 14.74 12.84
N TRP A 93 2.02 16.03 13.09
CA TRP A 93 1.44 17.10 12.28
C TRP A 93 1.91 17.03 10.82
N LEU A 94 3.22 16.82 10.60
CA LEU A 94 3.78 16.74 9.26
C LEU A 94 3.22 15.54 8.48
N ASP A 95 3.12 14.38 9.12
CA ASP A 95 2.54 13.18 8.52
C ASP A 95 1.07 13.43 8.11
N ALA A 96 0.28 14.05 8.98
CA ALA A 96 -1.10 14.41 8.69
C ALA A 96 -1.21 15.45 7.56
N HIS A 97 -0.33 16.45 7.55
CA HIS A 97 -0.27 17.48 6.52
C HIS A 97 0.08 16.89 5.15
N VAL A 98 1.14 16.07 5.08
CA VAL A 98 1.55 15.38 3.84
C VAL A 98 0.45 14.45 3.34
N LEU A 99 -0.20 13.71 4.24
CA LEU A 99 -1.36 12.88 3.88
C LEU A 99 -2.48 13.73 3.27
N GLY A 100 -2.81 14.88 3.89
CA GLY A 100 -3.83 15.80 3.37
C GLY A 100 -3.53 16.28 1.95
N LEU A 101 -2.27 16.68 1.69
CA LEU A 101 -1.83 17.11 0.35
C LEU A 101 -1.95 15.98 -0.69
N ARG A 102 -1.55 14.75 -0.32
CA ARG A 102 -1.63 13.58 -1.20
C ARG A 102 -3.07 13.17 -1.49
N LEU A 103 -3.96 13.27 -0.50
CA LEU A 103 -5.39 13.01 -0.69
C LEU A 103 -6.04 14.05 -1.61
N ALA A 104 -5.69 15.34 -1.47
CA ALA A 104 -6.15 16.38 -2.37
C ALA A 104 -5.65 16.15 -3.82
N ALA A 105 -4.40 15.78 -3.99
CA ALA A 105 -3.83 15.41 -5.29
C ALA A 105 -4.53 14.18 -5.90
N LEU A 106 -4.84 13.16 -5.10
CA LEU A 106 -5.62 11.99 -5.54
C LEU A 106 -7.01 12.40 -6.03
N GLU A 107 -7.69 13.25 -5.27
CA GLU A 107 -9.03 13.72 -5.62
C GLU A 107 -9.04 14.51 -6.93
N GLU A 108 -8.06 15.40 -7.14
CA GLU A 108 -7.88 16.16 -8.38
C GLU A 108 -7.61 15.23 -9.58
N GLN A 109 -6.71 14.27 -9.43
CA GLN A 109 -6.44 13.28 -10.48
C GLN A 109 -7.68 12.47 -10.84
N LEU A 110 -8.42 11.97 -9.84
CA LEU A 110 -9.66 11.22 -10.09
C LEU A 110 -10.70 12.07 -10.81
N ARG A 111 -10.86 13.35 -10.43
CA ARG A 111 -11.75 14.29 -11.16
C ARG A 111 -11.30 14.47 -12.60
N GLY A 112 -9.99 14.56 -12.84
CA GLY A 112 -9.41 14.67 -14.18
C GLY A 112 -9.69 13.46 -15.07
N LEU A 113 -9.84 12.26 -14.49
CA LEU A 113 -10.19 11.04 -15.22
C LEU A 113 -11.68 11.01 -15.66
N GLY A 114 -12.56 11.76 -15.00
CA GLY A 114 -13.98 11.91 -15.34
C GLY A 114 -14.84 10.70 -14.93
N SER A 115 -14.48 9.48 -15.32
CA SER A 115 -15.14 8.23 -14.91
C SER A 115 -14.17 7.06 -14.94
N VAL A 116 -14.33 6.08 -14.04
CA VAL A 116 -13.33 5.02 -13.86
C VAL A 116 -13.93 3.63 -13.65
N LEU A 117 -13.31 2.64 -14.26
CA LEU A 117 -13.47 1.23 -13.90
C LEU A 117 -12.32 0.81 -12.99
N VAL A 118 -12.59 0.60 -11.71
CA VAL A 118 -11.55 0.17 -10.76
C VAL A 118 -11.35 -1.34 -10.88
N ALA A 119 -10.11 -1.76 -11.21
CA ALA A 119 -9.69 -3.16 -11.12
C ALA A 119 -9.62 -3.56 -9.64
N TYR A 120 -10.72 -4.10 -9.14
CA TYR A 120 -10.99 -4.26 -7.72
C TYR A 120 -10.74 -5.69 -7.26
N SER A 121 -9.74 -5.89 -6.40
CA SER A 121 -9.37 -7.20 -5.85
C SER A 121 -9.94 -7.47 -4.46
N GLY A 122 -10.64 -6.52 -3.85
CA GLY A 122 -11.06 -6.60 -2.45
C GLY A 122 -9.93 -6.41 -1.43
N GLY A 123 -8.71 -6.13 -1.84
CA GLY A 123 -7.59 -5.77 -0.97
C GLY A 123 -7.65 -4.30 -0.53
N ALA A 124 -6.89 -3.93 0.52
CA ALA A 124 -6.93 -2.60 1.13
C ALA A 124 -6.72 -1.46 0.12
N ASP A 125 -5.71 -1.56 -0.74
CA ASP A 125 -5.37 -0.50 -1.69
C ASP A 125 -6.47 -0.30 -2.75
N SER A 126 -6.99 -1.38 -3.33
CA SER A 126 -8.07 -1.30 -4.34
C SER A 126 -9.41 -0.88 -3.72
N ALA A 127 -9.67 -1.24 -2.47
CA ALA A 127 -10.86 -0.80 -1.73
C ALA A 127 -10.78 0.70 -1.42
N PHE A 128 -9.61 1.18 -1.00
CA PHE A 128 -9.37 2.60 -0.78
C PHE A 128 -9.53 3.39 -2.08
N LEU A 129 -8.91 2.93 -3.18
CA LEU A 129 -9.08 3.58 -4.49
C LEU A 129 -10.55 3.66 -4.90
N LEU A 130 -11.31 2.57 -4.72
CA LEU A 130 -12.74 2.54 -5.04
C LEU A 130 -13.52 3.58 -4.23
N ALA A 131 -13.29 3.64 -2.91
CA ALA A 131 -13.92 4.61 -2.03
C ALA A 131 -13.52 6.06 -2.38
N ALA A 132 -12.24 6.29 -2.69
CA ALA A 132 -11.75 7.61 -3.12
C ALA A 132 -12.37 8.05 -4.45
N ALA A 133 -12.49 7.13 -5.41
CA ALA A 133 -13.13 7.41 -6.69
C ALA A 133 -14.61 7.79 -6.51
N VAL A 134 -15.34 7.07 -5.65
CA VAL A 134 -16.74 7.42 -5.34
C VAL A 134 -16.85 8.79 -4.69
N ARG A 135 -15.96 9.14 -3.76
CA ARG A 135 -15.93 10.47 -3.12
C ARG A 135 -15.64 11.58 -4.12
N ALA A 136 -14.72 11.35 -5.06
CA ALA A 136 -14.32 12.37 -6.04
C ALA A 136 -15.32 12.54 -7.18
N LEU A 137 -15.94 11.45 -7.66
CA LEU A 137 -16.69 11.39 -8.90
C LEU A 137 -18.20 11.15 -8.70
N GLY A 138 -18.60 10.58 -7.56
CA GLY A 138 -19.93 10.01 -7.35
C GLY A 138 -20.06 8.59 -7.92
N ALA A 139 -20.94 7.78 -7.32
CA ALA A 139 -21.08 6.36 -7.62
C ALA A 139 -21.46 6.08 -9.09
N GLU A 140 -22.20 6.95 -9.72
CA GLU A 140 -22.66 6.80 -11.13
C GLU A 140 -21.52 6.79 -12.15
N ARG A 141 -20.38 7.41 -11.82
CA ARG A 141 -19.19 7.50 -12.70
C ARG A 141 -18.09 6.52 -12.33
N VAL A 142 -18.41 5.60 -11.42
CA VAL A 142 -17.46 4.59 -10.93
C VAL A 142 -18.09 3.21 -11.04
N ALA A 143 -17.30 2.22 -11.47
CA ALA A 143 -17.66 0.82 -11.36
C ALA A 143 -16.48 0.02 -10.77
N ALA A 144 -16.80 -1.07 -10.09
CA ALA A 144 -15.82 -2.03 -9.60
C ALA A 144 -15.84 -3.26 -10.50
N ALA A 145 -14.65 -3.69 -11.00
CA ALA A 145 -14.52 -4.94 -11.72
C ALA A 145 -13.62 -5.91 -10.95
N THR A 146 -14.21 -7.03 -10.54
CA THR A 146 -13.50 -8.14 -9.90
C THR A 146 -13.48 -9.32 -10.86
N ALA A 147 -12.30 -9.62 -11.42
CA ALA A 147 -12.15 -10.79 -12.27
C ALA A 147 -12.32 -12.07 -11.45
N TYR A 148 -13.22 -12.94 -11.87
CA TYR A 148 -13.41 -14.25 -11.28
C TYR A 148 -12.59 -15.27 -12.04
N SER A 149 -11.55 -15.75 -11.38
CA SER A 149 -10.65 -16.77 -11.90
C SER A 149 -10.36 -17.83 -10.82
N ASP A 150 -9.71 -18.93 -11.20
CA ASP A 150 -9.27 -19.97 -10.27
C ASP A 150 -8.26 -19.46 -9.23
N SER A 151 -7.61 -18.34 -9.51
CA SER A 151 -6.63 -17.74 -8.60
C SER A 151 -7.23 -16.87 -7.48
N LEU A 152 -8.51 -16.49 -7.60
CA LEU A 152 -9.23 -15.71 -6.61
C LEU A 152 -9.87 -16.62 -5.56
N PRO A 153 -9.43 -16.59 -4.28
CA PRO A 153 -10.05 -17.38 -3.23
C PRO A 153 -11.56 -17.14 -3.13
N GLN A 154 -12.35 -18.19 -2.98
CA GLN A 154 -13.81 -18.06 -2.87
C GLN A 154 -14.24 -17.23 -1.67
N ALA A 155 -13.50 -17.37 -0.55
CA ALA A 155 -13.78 -16.60 0.67
C ALA A 155 -13.63 -15.08 0.50
N GLU A 156 -12.87 -14.63 -0.51
CA GLU A 156 -12.70 -13.20 -0.80
C GLU A 156 -13.83 -12.59 -1.64
N ARG A 157 -14.61 -13.41 -2.37
CA ARG A 157 -15.58 -12.93 -3.35
C ARG A 157 -16.74 -12.17 -2.70
N SER A 158 -17.42 -12.79 -1.71
CA SER A 158 -18.59 -12.17 -1.06
C SER A 158 -18.25 -10.90 -0.27
N PRO A 159 -17.20 -10.86 0.57
CA PRO A 159 -16.83 -9.63 1.27
C PRO A 159 -16.42 -8.49 0.32
N ALA A 160 -15.70 -8.81 -0.77
CA ALA A 160 -15.33 -7.82 -1.76
C ALA A 160 -16.56 -7.22 -2.45
N ARG A 161 -17.48 -8.07 -2.89
CA ARG A 161 -18.73 -7.64 -3.52
C ARG A 161 -19.56 -6.78 -2.57
N ALA A 162 -19.77 -7.23 -1.33
CA ALA A 162 -20.58 -6.51 -0.35
C ALA A 162 -20.00 -5.11 -0.06
N PHE A 163 -18.67 -4.97 0.03
CA PHE A 163 -18.04 -3.67 0.20
C PHE A 163 -18.30 -2.75 -1.00
N ALA A 164 -18.10 -3.22 -2.23
CA ALA A 164 -18.34 -2.41 -3.42
C ALA A 164 -19.83 -2.00 -3.53
N GLU A 165 -20.75 -2.91 -3.27
CA GLU A 165 -22.18 -2.63 -3.24
C GLU A 165 -22.55 -1.59 -2.16
N SER A 166 -21.90 -1.61 -1.00
CA SER A 166 -22.11 -0.62 0.07
C SER A 166 -21.72 0.82 -0.33
N LEU A 167 -20.84 0.96 -1.32
CA LEU A 167 -20.47 2.25 -1.90
C LEU A 167 -21.44 2.72 -3.01
N GLY A 168 -22.45 1.91 -3.33
CA GLY A 168 -23.46 2.22 -4.36
C GLY A 168 -22.97 2.10 -5.80
N VAL A 169 -21.81 1.47 -6.04
CA VAL A 169 -21.24 1.33 -7.39
C VAL A 169 -21.73 0.05 -8.08
N ARG A 170 -21.71 0.05 -9.41
CA ARG A 170 -21.93 -1.17 -10.20
C ARG A 170 -20.78 -2.13 -10.00
N VAL A 171 -21.10 -3.41 -9.76
CA VAL A 171 -20.10 -4.47 -9.60
C VAL A 171 -20.14 -5.38 -10.84
N LEU A 172 -19.03 -5.41 -11.55
CA LEU A 172 -18.84 -6.23 -12.75
C LEU A 172 -17.91 -7.41 -12.40
N THR A 173 -18.27 -8.59 -12.89
CA THR A 173 -17.51 -9.83 -12.60
C THR A 173 -17.11 -10.52 -13.90
N PRO A 174 -16.21 -9.91 -14.70
CA PRO A 174 -15.75 -10.55 -15.92
C PRO A 174 -14.96 -11.82 -15.60
N GLU A 175 -15.02 -12.77 -16.53
CA GLU A 175 -14.15 -13.93 -16.54
C GLU A 175 -12.81 -13.58 -17.16
N THR A 176 -11.72 -14.15 -16.62
CA THR A 176 -10.36 -14.01 -17.16
C THR A 176 -9.76 -15.40 -17.38
N HIS A 177 -8.95 -15.51 -18.41
CA HIS A 177 -8.40 -16.77 -18.90
C HIS A 177 -6.87 -16.81 -18.78
N GLU A 178 -6.33 -16.31 -17.66
CA GLU A 178 -4.88 -16.29 -17.42
C GLU A 178 -4.26 -17.70 -17.49
N MET A 179 -5.04 -18.78 -17.24
CA MET A 179 -4.61 -20.16 -17.36
C MET A 179 -4.30 -20.56 -18.81
N GLU A 180 -4.81 -19.85 -19.81
CA GLU A 180 -4.51 -20.09 -21.22
C GLU A 180 -3.16 -19.48 -21.64
N ARG A 181 -2.63 -18.54 -20.82
CA ARG A 181 -1.33 -17.91 -21.07
C ARG A 181 -0.19 -18.82 -20.58
N GLU A 182 0.65 -19.28 -21.49
CA GLU A 182 1.78 -20.17 -21.18
C GLU A 182 2.70 -19.57 -20.09
N GLY A 183 3.06 -18.28 -20.19
CA GLY A 183 3.91 -17.61 -19.20
C GLY A 183 3.29 -17.53 -17.82
N TYR A 184 1.95 -17.53 -17.72
CA TYR A 184 1.28 -17.62 -16.41
C TYR A 184 1.43 -19.02 -15.81
N ARG A 185 1.16 -20.09 -16.61
CA ARG A 185 1.27 -21.48 -16.14
C ARG A 185 2.70 -21.85 -15.78
N ALA A 186 3.66 -21.44 -16.62
CA ALA A 186 5.08 -21.74 -16.39
C ALA A 186 5.62 -21.20 -15.07
N ASN A 187 5.02 -20.14 -14.52
CA ASN A 187 5.35 -19.59 -13.21
C ASN A 187 6.87 -19.31 -13.03
N ALA A 188 7.47 -18.74 -14.06
CA ALA A 188 8.93 -18.54 -14.13
C ALA A 188 9.46 -17.32 -13.37
N GLY A 189 8.59 -16.55 -12.68
CA GLY A 189 8.93 -15.32 -11.96
C GLY A 189 8.12 -14.10 -12.45
N ASP A 190 7.72 -14.08 -13.70
CA ASP A 190 6.94 -13.02 -14.37
C ASP A 190 5.43 -13.32 -14.44
N ARG A 191 4.95 -14.36 -13.76
CA ARG A 191 3.52 -14.75 -13.73
C ARG A 191 2.59 -13.55 -13.50
N CYS A 192 2.95 -12.64 -12.58
CA CYS A 192 2.13 -11.46 -12.29
C CYS A 192 1.99 -10.50 -13.47
N TYR A 193 2.96 -10.48 -14.39
CA TYR A 193 2.83 -9.74 -15.65
C TYR A 193 1.69 -10.33 -16.50
N PHE A 194 1.70 -11.64 -16.74
CA PHE A 194 0.68 -12.31 -17.57
C PHE A 194 -0.72 -12.22 -16.94
N CYS A 195 -0.83 -12.37 -15.62
CA CYS A 195 -2.09 -12.20 -14.92
C CYS A 195 -2.64 -10.77 -15.04
N LYS A 196 -1.79 -9.75 -14.84
CA LYS A 196 -2.21 -8.36 -14.96
C LYS A 196 -2.51 -7.96 -16.40
N ALA A 197 -1.75 -8.50 -17.34
CA ALA A 197 -1.97 -8.31 -18.76
C ALA A 197 -3.34 -8.85 -19.19
N GLU A 198 -3.65 -10.10 -18.83
CA GLU A 198 -4.97 -10.71 -19.09
C GLU A 198 -6.11 -9.87 -18.49
N LEU A 199 -5.99 -9.52 -17.21
CA LEU A 199 -6.98 -8.71 -16.53
C LEU A 199 -7.27 -7.40 -17.30
N LEU A 200 -6.24 -6.68 -17.72
CA LEU A 200 -6.40 -5.38 -18.37
C LEU A 200 -6.85 -5.50 -19.81
N ASP A 201 -6.46 -6.58 -20.52
CA ASP A 201 -6.96 -6.90 -21.86
C ASP A 201 -8.48 -7.16 -21.86
N VAL A 202 -9.02 -7.68 -20.74
CA VAL A 202 -10.47 -7.85 -20.53
C VAL A 202 -11.14 -6.56 -20.02
N LEU A 203 -10.50 -5.83 -19.09
CA LEU A 203 -11.12 -4.66 -18.48
C LEU A 203 -11.14 -3.42 -19.39
N GLY A 204 -10.21 -3.29 -20.33
CA GLY A 204 -10.19 -2.18 -21.29
C GLY A 204 -11.48 -2.11 -22.11
N PRO A 205 -11.79 -3.14 -22.93
CA PRO A 205 -13.06 -3.22 -23.68
C PRO A 205 -14.31 -3.12 -22.78
N LEU A 206 -14.26 -3.72 -21.59
CA LEU A 206 -15.38 -3.65 -20.65
C LEU A 206 -15.61 -2.21 -20.17
N ALA A 207 -14.57 -1.42 -19.94
CA ALA A 207 -14.70 0.00 -19.58
C ALA A 207 -15.39 0.78 -20.72
N ASP A 208 -14.97 0.55 -21.95
CA ASP A 208 -15.58 1.17 -23.15
C ASP A 208 -17.06 0.82 -23.28
N GLU A 209 -17.42 -0.46 -23.13
CA GLU A 209 -18.81 -0.94 -23.15
C GLU A 209 -19.67 -0.30 -22.05
N GLN A 210 -19.08 -0.04 -20.88
CA GLN A 210 -19.75 0.60 -19.75
C GLN A 210 -19.76 2.12 -19.81
N GLY A 211 -19.15 2.73 -20.84
CA GLY A 211 -19.01 4.18 -20.98
C GLY A 211 -18.11 4.82 -19.93
N LEU A 212 -17.12 4.08 -19.44
CA LEU A 212 -16.13 4.55 -18.47
C LEU A 212 -14.82 4.91 -19.18
N ALA A 213 -14.23 6.04 -18.81
CA ALA A 213 -13.11 6.63 -19.54
C ALA A 213 -11.80 5.85 -19.41
N VAL A 214 -11.57 5.16 -18.28
CA VAL A 214 -10.29 4.51 -18.03
C VAL A 214 -10.41 3.40 -16.98
N VAL A 215 -9.54 2.39 -17.09
CA VAL A 215 -9.31 1.40 -16.03
C VAL A 215 -8.28 1.94 -15.05
N ALA A 216 -8.60 1.91 -13.75
CA ALA A 216 -7.70 2.32 -12.68
C ALA A 216 -7.31 1.15 -11.78
N THR A 217 -6.07 1.12 -11.30
CA THR A 217 -5.54 0.06 -10.43
C THR A 217 -5.06 0.63 -9.10
N GLY A 218 -5.18 -0.16 -8.02
CA GLY A 218 -4.77 0.20 -6.67
C GLY A 218 -3.24 0.12 -6.44
N THR A 219 -2.42 0.36 -7.46
CA THR A 219 -0.97 0.45 -7.32
C THR A 219 -0.63 1.70 -6.51
N ASN A 220 0.10 1.56 -5.41
CA ASN A 220 0.52 2.64 -4.51
C ASN A 220 1.99 3.06 -4.74
N ALA A 221 2.48 4.07 -4.02
CA ALA A 221 3.83 4.59 -4.20
C ALA A 221 4.92 3.58 -3.80
N ASP A 222 4.68 2.76 -2.75
CA ASP A 222 5.66 1.74 -2.32
C ASP A 222 5.82 0.64 -3.36
N ASP A 223 4.75 0.30 -4.09
CA ASP A 223 4.82 -0.68 -5.17
C ASP A 223 5.77 -0.23 -6.30
N ALA A 224 5.86 1.09 -6.56
CA ALA A 224 6.71 1.64 -7.61
C ALA A 224 8.21 1.49 -7.31
N VAL A 225 8.59 1.50 -6.03
CA VAL A 225 10.00 1.38 -5.59
C VAL A 225 10.37 -0.04 -5.14
N ALA A 226 9.42 -0.95 -5.08
CA ALA A 226 9.60 -2.31 -4.56
C ALA A 226 10.35 -3.27 -5.51
N GLY A 227 11.12 -2.80 -6.46
CA GLY A 227 12.02 -3.56 -7.32
C GLY A 227 11.37 -4.68 -8.17
N PHE A 228 10.86 -5.73 -7.54
CA PHE A 228 10.25 -6.88 -8.24
C PHE A 228 8.72 -6.75 -8.33
N ARG A 229 8.22 -6.13 -9.40
CA ARG A 229 6.78 -5.91 -9.63
C ARG A 229 6.39 -6.02 -11.12
N PRO A 230 6.49 -7.21 -11.74
CA PRO A 230 6.23 -7.39 -13.19
C PRO A 230 4.80 -6.96 -13.59
N GLY A 231 3.83 -7.02 -12.70
CA GLY A 231 2.46 -6.55 -12.96
C GLY A 231 2.34 -5.03 -13.18
N ILE A 232 3.25 -4.22 -12.65
CA ILE A 232 3.25 -2.76 -12.87
C ILE A 232 3.58 -2.46 -14.34
N ARG A 233 4.57 -3.16 -14.91
CA ARG A 233 4.92 -3.03 -16.33
C ARG A 233 3.72 -3.36 -17.22
N ALA A 234 3.02 -4.46 -16.93
CA ALA A 234 1.83 -4.83 -17.69
C ALA A 234 0.73 -3.75 -17.62
N ALA A 235 0.57 -3.09 -16.48
CA ALA A 235 -0.40 -2.01 -16.31
C ALA A 235 -0.01 -0.75 -17.10
N ALA A 236 1.27 -0.37 -17.08
CA ALA A 236 1.79 0.77 -17.83
C ALA A 236 1.65 0.56 -19.36
N GLU A 237 2.00 -0.64 -19.87
CA GLU A 237 1.88 -0.99 -21.28
C GLU A 237 0.43 -0.92 -21.81
N ARG A 238 -0.57 -1.04 -20.91
CA ARG A 238 -2.00 -1.01 -21.25
C ARG A 238 -2.70 0.29 -20.87
N GLY A 239 -1.94 1.30 -20.48
CA GLY A 239 -2.47 2.62 -20.16
C GLY A 239 -3.40 2.64 -18.93
N ALA A 240 -3.31 1.68 -18.03
CA ALA A 240 -4.10 1.69 -16.80
C ALA A 240 -3.66 2.82 -15.87
N ALA A 241 -4.61 3.61 -15.37
CA ALA A 241 -4.33 4.68 -14.43
C ALA A 241 -3.90 4.12 -13.05
N THR A 242 -2.99 4.84 -12.40
CA THR A 242 -2.45 4.46 -11.08
C THR A 242 -2.55 5.63 -10.09
N PRO A 243 -3.77 6.12 -9.77
CA PRO A 243 -3.96 7.38 -9.06
C PRO A 243 -3.28 7.42 -7.68
N LEU A 244 -3.25 6.29 -6.95
CA LEU A 244 -2.59 6.24 -5.63
C LEU A 244 -1.08 6.45 -5.74
N ARG A 245 -0.44 5.81 -6.74
CA ARG A 245 1.00 5.98 -7.02
C ARG A 245 1.29 7.40 -7.44
N ASP A 246 0.50 7.94 -8.35
CA ASP A 246 0.74 9.24 -8.97
C ASP A 246 0.50 10.38 -7.98
N ALA A 247 -0.38 10.19 -6.97
CA ALA A 247 -0.53 11.06 -5.82
C ALA A 247 0.54 10.84 -4.72
N GLY A 248 1.45 9.89 -4.90
CA GLY A 248 2.52 9.58 -3.94
C GLY A 248 2.04 8.89 -2.66
N LEU A 249 0.83 8.31 -2.63
CA LEU A 249 0.29 7.65 -1.45
C LEU A 249 1.02 6.34 -1.17
N THR A 250 1.65 6.25 -0.01
CA THR A 250 2.27 5.03 0.50
C THR A 250 1.21 4.08 1.08
N LYS A 251 1.57 2.80 1.24
CA LYS A 251 0.68 1.81 1.85
C LYS A 251 0.27 2.17 3.28
N ALA A 252 1.18 2.74 4.05
CA ALA A 252 0.89 3.23 5.40
C ALA A 252 -0.15 4.36 5.35
N GLN A 253 -0.02 5.29 4.42
CA GLN A 253 -0.96 6.40 4.24
C GLN A 253 -2.31 5.95 3.71
N VAL A 254 -2.35 5.00 2.77
CA VAL A 254 -3.59 4.36 2.31
C VAL A 254 -4.35 3.74 3.49
N ARG A 255 -3.65 3.03 4.39
CA ARG A 255 -4.26 2.45 5.59
C ARG A 255 -4.72 3.50 6.60
N ALA A 256 -3.92 4.55 6.83
CA ALA A 256 -4.28 5.66 7.71
C ALA A 256 -5.55 6.38 7.22
N ALA A 257 -5.60 6.69 5.92
CA ALA A 257 -6.77 7.30 5.30
C ALA A 257 -8.00 6.36 5.31
N SER A 258 -7.79 5.07 5.02
CA SER A 258 -8.86 4.05 5.10
C SER A 258 -9.46 3.99 6.51
N ARG A 259 -8.61 4.02 7.55
CA ARG A 259 -9.05 4.04 8.95
C ARG A 259 -9.82 5.32 9.27
N ALA A 260 -9.33 6.49 8.85
CA ALA A 260 -9.99 7.77 9.05
C ALA A 260 -11.34 7.87 8.32
N TRP A 261 -11.53 7.09 7.26
CA TRP A 261 -12.80 6.97 6.52
C TRP A 261 -13.68 5.80 6.98
N ASP A 262 -13.33 5.12 8.06
CA ASP A 262 -14.03 3.95 8.60
C ASP A 262 -14.23 2.82 7.59
N LEU A 263 -13.27 2.65 6.66
CA LEU A 263 -13.34 1.56 5.68
C LEU A 263 -13.00 0.22 6.36
N PRO A 264 -13.83 -0.83 6.23
CA PRO A 264 -13.61 -2.10 6.92
C PRO A 264 -12.36 -2.85 6.45
N THR A 265 -11.73 -2.38 5.38
CA THR A 265 -10.53 -2.98 4.78
C THR A 265 -9.22 -2.34 5.25
N TRP A 266 -9.26 -1.37 6.17
CA TRP A 266 -8.10 -0.57 6.57
C TRP A 266 -6.93 -1.40 7.11
N ASP A 267 -7.21 -2.47 7.87
CA ASP A 267 -6.20 -3.36 8.46
C ASP A 267 -6.16 -4.75 7.79
N LYS A 268 -6.94 -4.93 6.69
CA LYS A 268 -7.02 -6.22 6.00
C LYS A 268 -5.60 -6.72 5.65
N PRO A 269 -5.25 -7.97 6.00
CA PRO A 269 -4.00 -8.58 5.57
C PRO A 269 -3.89 -8.62 4.04
N ALA A 270 -2.67 -8.68 3.51
CA ALA A 270 -2.48 -8.78 2.06
C ALA A 270 -3.16 -10.06 1.52
N ALA A 271 -4.28 -9.87 0.83
CA ALA A 271 -5.02 -10.95 0.15
C ALA A 271 -4.34 -11.25 -1.19
N ALA A 272 -3.22 -11.98 -1.14
CA ALA A 272 -2.56 -12.41 -2.36
C ALA A 272 -3.35 -13.55 -3.02
N CYS A 273 -3.30 -13.64 -4.36
CA CYS A 273 -3.98 -14.69 -5.14
C CYS A 273 -3.45 -16.09 -4.78
N LEU A 274 -4.25 -17.15 -4.98
CA LEU A 274 -3.84 -18.54 -4.72
C LEU A 274 -2.56 -18.92 -5.48
N SER A 275 -2.36 -18.38 -6.69
CA SER A 275 -1.15 -18.65 -7.48
C SER A 275 0.14 -18.21 -6.77
N SER A 276 0.07 -17.21 -5.89
CA SER A 276 1.23 -16.78 -5.09
C SER A 276 1.69 -17.84 -4.09
N ARG A 277 0.89 -18.89 -3.85
CA ARG A 277 1.24 -20.02 -2.98
C ARG A 277 2.03 -21.08 -3.74
N VAL A 278 1.97 -21.10 -5.06
CA VAL A 278 2.69 -22.06 -5.89
C VAL A 278 4.13 -21.58 -6.09
N ALA A 279 5.11 -22.43 -5.74
CA ALA A 279 6.53 -22.11 -5.84
C ALA A 279 6.94 -21.81 -7.28
N PHE A 280 7.83 -20.84 -7.48
CA PHE A 280 8.37 -20.54 -8.81
C PHE A 280 9.00 -21.81 -9.42
N GLY A 281 8.79 -22.00 -10.72
CA GLY A 281 9.18 -23.20 -11.45
C GLY A 281 8.24 -24.40 -11.29
N VAL A 282 7.26 -24.32 -10.39
CA VAL A 282 6.16 -25.29 -10.31
C VAL A 282 5.00 -24.74 -11.13
N GLU A 283 4.52 -25.53 -12.09
CA GLU A 283 3.43 -25.11 -12.99
C GLU A 283 2.15 -24.77 -12.21
N VAL A 284 1.53 -23.66 -12.54
CA VAL A 284 0.21 -23.29 -11.99
C VAL A 284 -0.87 -24.02 -12.77
N SER A 285 -1.77 -24.68 -12.06
CA SER A 285 -2.93 -25.38 -12.65
C SER A 285 -4.16 -25.25 -11.76
N PRO A 286 -5.37 -25.36 -12.30
CA PRO A 286 -6.61 -25.33 -11.52
C PRO A 286 -6.61 -26.34 -10.37
N PHE A 287 -6.07 -27.55 -10.62
CA PHE A 287 -5.92 -28.59 -9.59
C PHE A 287 -5.07 -28.13 -8.41
N ARG A 288 -3.92 -27.49 -8.66
CA ARG A 288 -3.03 -26.98 -7.59
C ARG A 288 -3.68 -25.85 -6.82
N LEU A 289 -4.34 -24.91 -7.51
CA LEU A 289 -5.02 -23.79 -6.86
C LEU A 289 -6.13 -24.28 -5.96
N ALA A 290 -6.99 -25.18 -6.44
CA ALA A 290 -8.04 -25.80 -5.64
C ALA A 290 -7.51 -26.60 -4.46
N ARG A 291 -6.35 -27.31 -4.63
CA ARG A 291 -5.68 -28.02 -3.55
C ARG A 291 -5.20 -27.08 -2.46
N VAL A 292 -4.56 -25.97 -2.82
CA VAL A 292 -4.09 -24.95 -1.90
C VAL A 292 -5.28 -24.35 -1.14
N GLU A 293 -6.35 -23.97 -1.83
CA GLU A 293 -7.52 -23.37 -1.22
C GLU A 293 -8.19 -24.31 -0.21
N ARG A 294 -8.35 -25.60 -0.58
CA ARG A 294 -8.84 -26.63 0.38
C ARG A 294 -7.95 -26.76 1.59
N ALA A 295 -6.62 -26.77 1.39
CA ALA A 295 -5.66 -26.88 2.48
C ALA A 295 -5.75 -25.67 3.42
N GLU A 296 -5.74 -24.43 2.90
CA GLU A 296 -5.88 -23.23 3.73
C GLU A 296 -7.21 -23.20 4.50
N THR A 297 -8.32 -23.64 3.87
CA THR A 297 -9.61 -23.73 4.52
C THR A 297 -9.63 -24.79 5.63
N SER A 298 -9.14 -25.99 5.37
CA SER A 298 -9.09 -27.08 6.35
C SER A 298 -8.16 -26.76 7.52
N VAL A 299 -7.03 -26.09 7.25
CA VAL A 299 -6.10 -25.64 8.29
C VAL A 299 -6.75 -24.61 9.20
N ARG A 300 -7.52 -23.65 8.68
CA ARG A 300 -8.26 -22.69 9.52
C ARG A 300 -9.21 -23.41 10.47
N VAL A 301 -9.98 -24.36 9.98
CA VAL A 301 -10.89 -25.17 10.82
C VAL A 301 -10.10 -25.95 11.91
N ALA A 302 -8.96 -26.52 11.55
CA ALA A 302 -8.14 -27.27 12.51
C ALA A 302 -7.49 -26.35 13.57
N LEU A 303 -7.09 -25.15 13.20
CA LEU A 303 -6.55 -24.12 14.11
C LEU A 303 -7.62 -23.64 15.07
N ASP A 304 -8.83 -23.33 14.56
CA ASP A 304 -9.96 -22.92 15.39
C ASP A 304 -10.32 -24.01 16.40
N ALA A 305 -10.35 -25.27 15.98
CA ALA A 305 -10.62 -26.42 16.86
C ALA A 305 -9.52 -26.62 17.91
N ALA A 306 -8.27 -26.22 17.62
CA ALA A 306 -7.14 -26.27 18.53
C ALA A 306 -7.04 -25.01 19.43
N GLY A 307 -7.90 -24.01 19.25
CA GLY A 307 -7.83 -22.74 19.99
C GLY A 307 -6.61 -21.88 19.62
N ILE A 308 -6.06 -22.05 18.42
CA ILE A 308 -4.89 -21.31 17.93
C ILE A 308 -5.36 -20.22 16.99
N ASP A 309 -5.34 -18.97 17.46
CA ASP A 309 -5.64 -17.82 16.64
C ASP A 309 -4.43 -17.40 15.79
N VAL A 310 -4.65 -17.27 14.47
CA VAL A 310 -3.62 -16.85 13.50
C VAL A 310 -4.19 -15.77 12.58
N ARG A 311 -3.41 -14.71 12.39
CA ARG A 311 -3.74 -13.62 11.48
C ARG A 311 -3.32 -13.94 10.04
N ASP A 312 -2.07 -14.35 9.86
CA ASP A 312 -1.48 -14.71 8.58
C ASP A 312 -1.35 -16.22 8.46
N LEU A 313 -1.91 -16.77 7.38
CA LEU A 313 -1.84 -18.19 7.04
C LEU A 313 -1.63 -18.37 5.56
N ARG A 314 -0.64 -19.17 5.16
CA ARG A 314 -0.40 -19.57 3.78
C ARG A 314 0.04 -21.02 3.71
N VAL A 315 -0.54 -21.77 2.78
CA VAL A 315 -0.06 -23.10 2.40
C VAL A 315 0.71 -23.00 1.09
N ARG A 316 2.03 -23.11 1.15
CA ARG A 316 2.91 -23.01 -0.03
C ARG A 316 3.03 -24.38 -0.71
N ASP A 317 2.60 -24.43 -1.98
CA ASP A 317 2.73 -25.62 -2.84
C ASP A 317 4.13 -25.65 -3.47
N ARG A 318 4.97 -26.60 -3.05
CA ARG A 318 6.32 -26.86 -3.58
C ARG A 318 6.36 -28.15 -4.41
N GLY A 319 5.28 -28.48 -5.10
CA GLY A 319 5.16 -29.71 -5.91
C GLY A 319 4.38 -30.78 -5.15
N ASP A 320 5.06 -31.75 -4.59
CA ASP A 320 4.51 -32.83 -3.74
C ASP A 320 4.47 -32.46 -2.26
N ARG A 321 5.20 -31.42 -1.88
CA ARG A 321 5.35 -30.91 -0.52
C ARG A 321 4.59 -29.60 -0.32
N ALA A 322 3.91 -29.47 0.82
CA ALA A 322 3.36 -28.24 1.31
C ALA A 322 4.18 -27.66 2.47
N VAL A 323 4.36 -26.36 2.49
CA VAL A 323 4.95 -25.62 3.62
C VAL A 323 3.88 -24.68 4.18
N LEU A 324 3.49 -24.90 5.44
CA LEU A 324 2.55 -24.07 6.16
C LEU A 324 3.30 -22.89 6.79
N GLU A 325 2.94 -21.68 6.42
CA GLU A 325 3.41 -20.43 7.04
C GLU A 325 2.25 -19.85 7.88
N VAL A 326 2.53 -19.57 9.14
CA VAL A 326 1.64 -18.88 10.10
C VAL A 326 2.42 -17.77 10.80
N ASP A 327 1.76 -16.93 11.59
CA ASP A 327 2.45 -15.93 12.41
C ASP A 327 3.61 -16.56 13.19
N ALA A 328 4.77 -15.89 13.24
CA ALA A 328 6.00 -16.46 13.78
C ALA A 328 5.87 -16.91 15.26
N ASP A 329 5.10 -16.15 16.05
CA ASP A 329 4.81 -16.47 17.46
C ASP A 329 3.85 -17.67 17.65
N ARG A 330 3.18 -18.13 16.58
CA ARG A 330 2.25 -19.26 16.55
C ARG A 330 2.89 -20.56 16.07
N VAL A 331 4.08 -20.52 15.48
CA VAL A 331 4.76 -21.70 14.93
C VAL A 331 4.87 -22.84 15.94
N ALA A 332 5.28 -22.54 17.18
CA ALA A 332 5.43 -23.57 18.22
C ALA A 332 4.09 -24.24 18.59
N ALA A 333 3.01 -23.45 18.68
CA ALA A 333 1.66 -23.96 18.95
C ALA A 333 1.15 -24.85 17.82
N VAL A 334 1.39 -24.46 16.56
CA VAL A 334 1.00 -25.24 15.38
C VAL A 334 1.76 -26.56 15.31
N LEU A 335 3.07 -26.55 15.63
CA LEU A 335 3.87 -27.80 15.71
C LEU A 335 3.38 -28.75 16.80
N ALA A 336 2.82 -28.23 17.89
CA ALA A 336 2.24 -29.02 18.96
C ALA A 336 0.83 -29.58 18.63
N ALA A 337 0.22 -29.14 17.51
CA ALA A 337 -1.11 -29.55 17.06
C ALA A 337 -1.04 -30.41 15.77
N PRO A 338 -0.79 -31.72 15.84
CA PRO A 338 -0.59 -32.57 14.66
C PRO A 338 -1.79 -32.62 13.71
N THR A 339 -3.00 -32.34 14.19
CA THR A 339 -4.22 -32.24 13.39
C THR A 339 -4.15 -31.16 12.32
N VAL A 340 -3.39 -30.07 12.57
CA VAL A 340 -3.20 -28.96 11.62
C VAL A 340 -2.43 -29.43 10.38
N LEU A 341 -1.30 -30.13 10.58
CA LEU A 341 -0.54 -30.68 9.45
C LEU A 341 -1.25 -31.86 8.78
N GLN A 342 -2.09 -32.59 9.54
CA GLN A 342 -2.93 -33.63 8.94
C GLN A 342 -3.97 -33.02 7.98
N ALA A 343 -4.57 -31.89 8.33
CA ALA A 343 -5.51 -31.18 7.44
C ALA A 343 -4.85 -30.77 6.11
N VAL A 344 -3.56 -30.42 6.11
CA VAL A 344 -2.81 -30.13 4.87
C VAL A 344 -2.65 -31.40 4.03
N ARG A 345 -2.30 -32.54 4.67
CA ARG A 345 -2.16 -33.83 3.96
C ARG A 345 -3.48 -34.31 3.37
N ASP A 346 -4.57 -34.18 4.13
CA ASP A 346 -5.91 -34.59 3.69
C ASP A 346 -6.42 -33.75 2.51
N ALA A 347 -5.90 -32.53 2.34
CA ALA A 347 -6.16 -31.71 1.17
C ALA A 347 -5.44 -32.19 -0.11
N GLY A 348 -4.57 -33.24 -0.02
CA GLY A 348 -3.93 -33.88 -1.15
C GLY A 348 -2.42 -33.60 -1.31
N PHE A 349 -1.74 -33.19 -0.24
CA PHE A 349 -0.28 -33.08 -0.23
C PHE A 349 0.35 -34.32 0.39
N ALA A 350 1.34 -34.91 -0.29
CA ALA A 350 2.04 -36.08 0.23
C ALA A 350 2.84 -35.75 1.50
N HIS A 351 3.43 -34.56 1.53
CA HIS A 351 4.24 -34.07 2.64
C HIS A 351 3.78 -32.69 3.09
N ALA A 352 3.76 -32.46 4.41
CA ALA A 352 3.41 -31.19 5.02
C ALA A 352 4.36 -30.86 6.16
N GLU A 353 4.89 -29.66 6.16
CA GLU A 353 5.78 -29.12 7.19
C GLU A 353 5.41 -27.67 7.52
N VAL A 354 5.83 -27.18 8.70
CA VAL A 354 5.67 -25.78 9.11
C VAL A 354 6.96 -25.04 8.81
N ASP A 355 6.89 -23.83 8.23
CA ASP A 355 8.05 -22.96 8.12
C ASP A 355 8.48 -22.49 9.52
N PRO A 356 9.70 -22.84 9.99
CA PRO A 356 10.17 -22.47 11.32
C PRO A 356 10.31 -20.94 11.50
N LYS A 357 10.42 -20.19 10.43
CA LYS A 357 10.49 -18.70 10.44
C LYS A 357 9.11 -18.05 10.43
N GLY A 358 8.05 -18.81 10.22
CA GLY A 358 6.70 -18.32 10.07
C GLY A 358 6.47 -17.52 8.78
N PHE A 359 5.32 -16.85 8.72
CA PHE A 359 4.93 -16.04 7.56
C PHE A 359 5.84 -14.83 7.39
N ARG A 360 6.31 -14.62 6.15
CA ARG A 360 7.05 -13.44 5.72
C ARG A 360 6.54 -12.99 4.34
N SER A 361 6.22 -11.71 4.22
CA SER A 361 5.86 -11.16 2.92
C SER A 361 7.03 -11.32 1.93
N GLY A 362 6.75 -11.89 0.75
CA GLY A 362 7.78 -12.11 -0.27
C GLY A 362 8.67 -13.34 -0.07
N SER A 363 8.40 -14.22 0.92
CA SER A 363 9.18 -15.46 1.17
C SER A 363 9.41 -16.32 -0.07
N MET A 364 8.44 -16.32 -1.00
CA MET A 364 8.56 -17.07 -2.26
C MET A 364 9.59 -16.47 -3.23
N ASN A 365 9.90 -15.17 -3.13
CA ASN A 365 10.90 -14.54 -4.00
C ASN A 365 12.31 -15.02 -3.65
N GLU A 366 12.54 -15.52 -2.43
CA GLU A 366 13.79 -16.16 -2.01
C GLU A 366 14.10 -17.42 -2.84
N LEU A 367 13.10 -17.99 -3.51
CA LEU A 367 13.23 -19.17 -4.36
C LEU A 367 13.60 -18.85 -5.81
N LEU A 368 13.61 -17.57 -6.20
CA LEU A 368 14.02 -17.16 -7.53
C LEU A 368 15.55 -17.18 -7.63
N PRO A 369 16.12 -17.88 -8.61
CA PRO A 369 17.57 -17.93 -8.82
C PRO A 369 18.16 -16.55 -9.15
N ASP A 370 17.40 -15.72 -9.87
CA ASP A 370 17.77 -14.37 -10.30
C ASP A 370 16.53 -13.48 -10.29
N PRO A 371 16.21 -12.83 -9.15
CA PRO A 371 15.07 -11.92 -9.07
C PRO A 371 15.20 -10.69 -9.98
N ASP A 372 16.44 -10.26 -10.28
CA ASP A 372 16.69 -9.05 -11.06
C ASP A 372 16.32 -9.23 -12.54
N ARG A 373 16.32 -10.46 -13.03
CA ARG A 373 15.86 -10.80 -14.40
C ARG A 373 14.41 -10.39 -14.68
N PHE A 374 13.60 -10.25 -13.65
CA PHE A 374 12.14 -9.99 -13.76
C PHE A 374 11.74 -8.62 -13.23
N ARG A 375 12.71 -7.73 -13.02
CA ARG A 375 12.52 -6.31 -12.66
C ARG A 375 12.04 -5.45 -13.80
#